data_d49ba363c0f2dd8513dc7e8bce8e75ad
#
_entry.id   d49ba363c0f2dd8513dc7e8bce8e75ad
#
_cell.length_a   1.000
_cell.length_b   1.000
_cell.length_c   1.000
_cell.angle_alpha   90.00
_cell.angle_beta   90.00
_cell.angle_gamma   90.00
#
_symmetry.space_group_name_H-M   'P 1'
#
loop_
_entity.id
_entity.type
_entity.pdbx_description
1 polymer ?
#
loop_
_entity_poly.entity_id
_entity_poly.type
_entity_poly.pdbx_seq_one_letter_code
_entity_poly.pdbx_strand_id
1 'polypeptide(L)'
;IEGRVKDLCFVINLAYPSLLHINGGTIYCNGEPVCRNFKYSSDLFSLADELCTWPSIEELSIKECWKWILNKTNFLSDLSRTPIDRALHALSYSDADENTYIFYVLLGIEAIYNDGSNKEDSILEQLKRKTKAILGEYPSDKEKYVKKQINEMYRMRSMLVHGSTNIAKCWNAYDSSNEEFDKFMEQREPVIFATAILLATIQKFIKANANSITESITLKLE
;
A
#
# COMPACT_ATOMS: atom_id res chain seq x y z
N ILE A 1 11.60 19.73 -7.33
CA ILE A 1 12.66 19.22 -6.42
C ILE A 1 12.03 18.50 -5.25
N GLU A 2 11.08 19.12 -4.53
CA GLU A 2 10.41 18.50 -3.38
C GLU A 2 9.81 17.13 -3.72
N GLY A 3 9.05 17.00 -4.81
CA GLY A 3 8.50 15.72 -5.26
C GLY A 3 9.57 14.66 -5.47
N ARG A 4 10.72 15.00 -6.04
CA ARG A 4 11.84 14.04 -6.22
C ARG A 4 12.46 13.60 -4.90
N VAL A 5 12.48 14.46 -3.88
CA VAL A 5 12.92 14.07 -2.54
C VAL A 5 11.90 13.12 -1.91
N LYS A 6 10.59 13.38 -2.09
CA LYS A 6 9.54 12.44 -1.66
C LYS A 6 9.63 11.09 -2.36
N ASP A 7 9.86 11.07 -3.67
CA ASP A 7 10.09 9.83 -4.44
C ASP A 7 11.25 9.02 -3.84
N LEU A 8 12.36 9.71 -3.50
CA LEU A 8 13.52 9.06 -2.88
C LEU A 8 13.18 8.52 -1.48
N CYS A 9 12.50 9.31 -0.64
CA CYS A 9 12.05 8.86 0.68
C CYS A 9 11.14 7.63 0.57
N PHE A 10 10.23 7.63 -0.40
CA PHE A 10 9.35 6.51 -0.68
C PHE A 10 10.14 5.25 -1.06
N VAL A 11 11.11 5.34 -1.98
CA VAL A 11 11.92 4.19 -2.39
C VAL A 11 12.76 3.63 -1.25
N ILE A 12 13.29 4.49 -0.38
CA ILE A 12 14.00 4.07 0.82
C ILE A 12 13.08 3.27 1.75
N ASN A 13 11.86 3.77 2.01
CA ASN A 13 10.90 3.08 2.86
C ASN A 13 10.24 1.85 2.18
N LEU A 14 10.22 1.79 0.86
CA LEU A 14 9.84 0.57 0.12
C LEU A 14 10.87 -0.54 0.34
N ALA A 15 12.16 -0.19 0.41
CA ALA A 15 13.24 -1.12 0.67
C ALA A 15 13.35 -1.50 2.15
N TYR A 16 13.24 -0.53 3.03
CA TYR A 16 13.32 -0.67 4.48
C TYR A 16 12.14 0.08 5.11
N PRO A 17 11.02 -0.59 5.37
CA PRO A 17 9.86 0.02 6.02
C PRO A 17 10.28 0.70 7.33
N SER A 18 9.79 1.90 7.58
CA SER A 18 10.12 2.72 8.74
C SER A 18 11.56 3.29 8.85
N LEU A 19 12.43 3.05 7.87
CA LEU A 19 13.81 3.55 7.97
C LEU A 19 13.91 5.07 7.96
N LEU A 20 13.05 5.74 7.19
CA LEU A 20 13.15 7.18 6.98
C LEU A 20 11.84 7.88 7.33
N HIS A 21 11.88 8.66 8.42
CA HIS A 21 10.82 9.56 8.85
C HIS A 21 11.41 10.96 9.07
N ILE A 22 10.82 11.99 8.46
CA ILE A 22 11.33 13.35 8.50
C ILE A 22 10.23 14.26 9.08
N ASN A 23 10.43 14.73 10.31
CA ASN A 23 9.48 15.61 11.01
C ASN A 23 9.61 17.09 10.62
N GLY A 24 10.69 17.48 9.98
CA GLY A 24 10.92 18.83 9.50
C GLY A 24 12.34 18.99 8.98
N GLY A 25 12.47 19.74 7.92
CA GLY A 25 13.77 20.01 7.30
C GLY A 25 13.67 21.09 6.23
N THR A 26 14.82 21.45 5.68
CA THR A 26 14.88 22.37 4.53
C THR A 26 15.61 21.69 3.40
N ILE A 27 14.99 21.68 2.24
CA ILE A 27 15.63 21.18 1.00
C ILE A 27 16.34 22.36 0.35
N TYR A 28 17.62 22.17 0.04
CA TYR A 28 18.45 23.14 -0.68
C TYR A 28 18.75 22.63 -2.08
N CYS A 29 18.83 23.58 -3.03
CA CYS A 29 19.30 23.31 -4.37
C CYS A 29 20.33 24.41 -4.73
N ASN A 30 21.56 24.00 -5.05
CA ASN A 30 22.67 24.93 -5.32
C ASN A 30 22.90 25.99 -4.23
N GLY A 31 22.68 25.61 -2.97
CA GLY A 31 22.84 26.52 -1.82
C GLY A 31 21.61 27.34 -1.47
N GLU A 32 20.58 27.35 -2.31
CA GLU A 32 19.34 28.09 -2.07
C GLU A 32 18.24 27.19 -1.49
N PRO A 33 17.46 27.65 -0.49
CA PRO A 33 16.36 26.88 0.06
C PRO A 33 15.18 26.84 -0.91
N VAL A 34 14.82 25.64 -1.37
CA VAL A 34 13.71 25.41 -2.32
C VAL A 34 12.43 24.88 -1.66
N CYS A 35 12.56 24.26 -0.50
CA CYS A 35 11.42 23.84 0.32
C CYS A 35 11.80 23.98 1.79
N ARG A 36 10.98 24.69 2.56
CA ARG A 36 11.10 24.83 4.03
C ARG A 36 10.03 23.99 4.70
N ASN A 37 10.35 23.43 5.87
CA ASN A 37 9.45 22.56 6.64
C ASN A 37 9.06 21.29 5.88
N PHE A 38 10.00 20.73 5.11
CA PHE A 38 9.80 19.43 4.46
C PHE A 38 9.51 18.37 5.51
N LYS A 39 8.44 17.61 5.28
CA LYS A 39 8.03 16.47 6.11
C LYS A 39 7.79 15.25 5.23
N TYR A 40 8.08 14.09 5.79
CA TYR A 40 7.75 12.81 5.19
C TYR A 40 7.47 11.80 6.31
N SER A 41 6.28 11.21 6.30
CA SER A 41 5.90 10.17 7.26
C SER A 41 6.00 8.78 6.63
N SER A 42 6.54 7.84 7.39
CA SER A 42 6.53 6.41 7.08
C SER A 42 5.68 5.60 8.06
N ASP A 43 4.86 6.27 8.87
CA ASP A 43 4.12 5.65 9.97
C ASP A 43 3.29 4.45 9.53
N LEU A 44 2.60 4.54 8.38
CA LEU A 44 1.78 3.44 7.87
C LEU A 44 2.63 2.25 7.40
N PHE A 45 3.84 2.47 6.90
CA PHE A 45 4.76 1.38 6.55
C PHE A 45 5.30 0.69 7.79
N SER A 46 5.65 1.48 8.82
CA SER A 46 6.07 0.99 10.12
C SER A 46 4.99 0.12 10.76
N LEU A 47 3.77 0.66 10.84
CA LEU A 47 2.63 -0.06 11.40
C LEU A 47 2.28 -1.33 10.60
N ALA A 48 2.41 -1.29 9.28
CA ALA A 48 2.19 -2.46 8.43
C ALA A 48 3.22 -3.57 8.72
N ASP A 49 4.49 -3.21 8.91
CA ASP A 49 5.55 -4.14 9.23
C ASP A 49 5.44 -4.69 10.65
N GLU A 50 5.15 -3.84 11.63
CA GLU A 50 5.08 -4.21 13.05
C GLU A 50 3.83 -5.02 13.42
N LEU A 51 2.67 -4.67 12.87
CA LEU A 51 1.37 -5.22 13.29
C LEU A 51 0.87 -6.36 12.42
N CYS A 52 1.30 -6.41 11.14
CA CYS A 52 0.84 -7.43 10.21
C CYS A 52 1.78 -8.64 10.21
N THR A 53 1.31 -9.76 10.72
CA THR A 53 2.07 -11.02 10.67
C THR A 53 1.97 -11.74 9.33
N TRP A 54 1.05 -11.35 8.51
CA TRP A 54 0.88 -11.71 7.11
C TRP A 54 0.27 -10.50 6.37
N PRO A 55 0.75 -10.21 5.17
CA PRO A 55 1.88 -10.82 4.47
C PRO A 55 3.23 -10.49 5.13
N SER A 56 4.25 -11.29 4.82
CA SER A 56 5.62 -10.97 5.24
C SER A 56 6.14 -9.78 4.45
N ILE A 57 6.55 -8.76 5.16
CA ILE A 57 7.28 -7.60 4.63
C ILE A 57 8.76 -7.89 4.82
N GLU A 58 9.58 -7.53 3.85
CA GLU A 58 10.99 -7.90 3.81
C GLU A 58 11.87 -6.65 3.67
N GLU A 59 13.10 -6.72 4.16
CA GLU A 59 14.12 -5.73 3.83
C GLU A 59 14.72 -6.04 2.47
N LEU A 60 14.81 -5.02 1.61
CA LEU A 60 15.37 -5.11 0.26
C LEU A 60 16.55 -4.16 0.09
N SER A 61 17.36 -4.40 -0.93
CA SER A 61 18.39 -3.45 -1.34
C SER A 61 17.78 -2.19 -1.95
N ILE A 62 18.07 -1.01 -1.37
CA ILE A 62 17.65 0.29 -1.94
C ILE A 62 18.08 0.41 -3.41
N LYS A 63 19.29 -0.05 -3.73
CA LYS A 63 19.82 -0.04 -5.10
C LYS A 63 18.98 -0.89 -6.04
N GLU A 64 18.52 -2.06 -5.60
CA GLU A 64 17.68 -2.94 -6.41
C GLU A 64 16.28 -2.36 -6.58
N CYS A 65 15.68 -1.82 -5.54
CA CYS A 65 14.41 -1.11 -5.61
C CYS A 65 14.48 0.04 -6.61
N TRP A 66 15.49 0.89 -6.50
CA TRP A 66 15.69 2.02 -7.40
C TRP A 66 15.90 1.58 -8.85
N LYS A 67 16.75 0.56 -9.08
CA LYS A 67 16.98 0.00 -10.41
C LYS A 67 15.70 -0.57 -11.02
N TRP A 68 14.90 -1.27 -10.23
CA TRP A 68 13.64 -1.82 -10.69
C TRP A 68 12.64 -0.72 -11.05
N ILE A 69 12.49 0.31 -10.21
CA ILE A 69 11.63 1.47 -10.50
C ILE A 69 12.02 2.13 -11.81
N LEU A 70 13.31 2.40 -12.03
CA LEU A 70 13.78 3.03 -13.26
C LEU A 70 13.55 2.21 -14.53
N ASN A 71 13.68 0.88 -14.44
CA ASN A 71 13.68 0.02 -15.61
C ASN A 71 12.35 -0.69 -15.90
N LYS A 72 11.49 -0.83 -14.91
CA LYS A 72 10.28 -1.65 -14.99
C LYS A 72 8.98 -0.86 -14.82
N THR A 73 9.07 0.39 -14.40
CA THR A 73 7.90 1.22 -14.10
C THR A 73 8.00 2.61 -14.72
N ASN A 74 6.89 3.33 -14.73
CA ASN A 74 6.83 4.75 -15.07
C ASN A 74 6.59 5.62 -13.83
N PHE A 75 6.88 5.12 -12.64
CA PHE A 75 6.59 5.80 -11.37
C PHE A 75 7.13 7.23 -11.31
N LEU A 76 8.35 7.46 -11.84
CA LEU A 76 8.97 8.78 -11.85
C LEU A 76 8.45 9.71 -12.97
N SER A 77 7.50 9.25 -13.78
CA SER A 77 6.81 10.09 -14.77
C SER A 77 5.50 10.61 -14.18
N ASP A 78 4.97 11.69 -14.76
CA ASP A 78 3.72 12.31 -14.32
C ASP A 78 2.46 11.48 -14.68
N LEU A 79 2.63 10.32 -15.33
CA LEU A 79 1.53 9.51 -15.83
C LEU A 79 1.66 8.04 -15.40
N SER A 80 0.70 7.56 -14.63
CA SER A 80 0.54 6.14 -14.33
C SER A 80 -0.03 5.40 -15.53
N ARG A 81 0.79 4.58 -16.21
CA ARG A 81 0.42 3.88 -17.43
C ARG A 81 -0.01 2.44 -17.20
N THR A 82 0.54 1.80 -16.19
CA THR A 82 0.34 0.39 -15.91
C THR A 82 -0.32 0.17 -14.54
N PRO A 83 -0.89 -1.02 -14.25
CA PRO A 83 -1.36 -1.36 -12.92
C PRO A 83 -0.32 -1.15 -11.82
N ILE A 84 0.94 -1.51 -12.09
CA ILE A 84 2.03 -1.36 -11.13
C ILE A 84 2.36 0.12 -10.86
N ASP A 85 2.31 0.98 -11.89
CA ASP A 85 2.51 2.42 -11.71
C ASP A 85 1.44 3.00 -10.79
N ARG A 86 0.16 2.60 -10.98
CA ARG A 86 -0.95 3.04 -10.12
C ARG A 86 -0.76 2.58 -8.68
N ALA A 87 -0.30 1.34 -8.49
CA ALA A 87 -0.03 0.80 -7.17
C ALA A 87 1.11 1.53 -6.45
N LEU A 88 2.19 1.84 -7.16
CA LEU A 88 3.30 2.63 -6.62
C LEU A 88 2.87 4.06 -6.27
N HIS A 89 2.12 4.72 -7.16
CA HIS A 89 1.56 6.03 -6.87
C HIS A 89 0.62 5.98 -5.66
N ALA A 90 -0.24 4.97 -5.58
CA ALA A 90 -1.12 4.78 -4.44
C ALA A 90 -0.33 4.66 -3.12
N LEU A 91 0.71 3.84 -3.11
CA LEU A 91 1.55 3.63 -1.95
C LEU A 91 2.35 4.90 -1.58
N SER A 92 2.78 5.70 -2.55
CA SER A 92 3.53 6.93 -2.31
C SER A 92 2.72 8.02 -1.60
N TYR A 93 1.39 7.91 -1.56
CA TYR A 93 0.52 8.78 -0.77
C TYR A 93 0.46 8.41 0.72
N SER A 94 1.24 7.45 1.18
CA SER A 94 1.29 7.04 2.61
C SER A 94 1.73 8.16 3.56
N ASP A 95 2.35 9.23 3.04
CA ASP A 95 2.69 10.44 3.80
C ASP A 95 1.58 11.49 3.85
N ALA A 96 0.46 11.25 3.15
CA ALA A 96 -0.74 12.07 3.21
C ALA A 96 -1.56 11.78 4.47
N ASP A 97 -2.66 12.51 4.66
CA ASP A 97 -3.59 12.17 5.74
C ASP A 97 -4.23 10.79 5.51
N GLU A 98 -4.46 10.06 6.60
CA GLU A 98 -4.94 8.67 6.56
C GLU A 98 -6.30 8.54 5.85
N ASN A 99 -7.17 9.55 5.92
CA ASN A 99 -8.47 9.52 5.26
C ASN A 99 -8.34 9.61 3.73
N THR A 100 -7.38 10.36 3.24
CA THR A 100 -7.07 10.41 1.81
C THR A 100 -6.37 9.14 1.36
N TYR A 101 -5.40 8.68 2.14
CA TYR A 101 -4.60 7.51 1.80
C TYR A 101 -5.42 6.23 1.66
N ILE A 102 -6.47 6.05 2.48
CA ILE A 102 -7.34 4.87 2.41
C ILE A 102 -7.90 4.61 1.00
N PHE A 103 -8.30 5.68 0.30
CA PHE A 103 -8.79 5.56 -1.07
C PHE A 103 -7.68 5.08 -2.01
N TYR A 104 -6.49 5.66 -1.88
CA TYR A 104 -5.37 5.35 -2.76
C TYR A 104 -4.88 3.92 -2.57
N VAL A 105 -4.69 3.44 -1.33
CA VAL A 105 -4.20 2.09 -1.09
C VAL A 105 -5.15 1.02 -1.63
N LEU A 106 -6.46 1.22 -1.48
CA LEU A 106 -7.48 0.30 -2.01
C LEU A 106 -7.51 0.31 -3.54
N LEU A 107 -7.39 1.49 -4.18
CA LEU A 107 -7.25 1.60 -5.64
C LEU A 107 -5.97 0.95 -6.15
N GLY A 108 -4.88 1.06 -5.41
CA GLY A 108 -3.61 0.39 -5.74
C GLY A 108 -3.72 -1.12 -5.71
N ILE A 109 -4.41 -1.68 -4.72
CA ILE A 109 -4.71 -3.11 -4.62
C ILE A 109 -5.57 -3.55 -5.80
N GLU A 110 -6.66 -2.84 -6.09
CA GLU A 110 -7.54 -3.16 -7.22
C GLU A 110 -6.80 -3.10 -8.55
N ALA A 111 -5.90 -2.13 -8.74
CA ALA A 111 -5.14 -2.01 -9.97
C ALA A 111 -4.30 -3.25 -10.27
N ILE A 112 -3.73 -3.91 -9.24
CA ILE A 112 -2.91 -5.11 -9.41
C ILE A 112 -3.76 -6.37 -9.48
N TYR A 113 -4.74 -6.49 -8.59
CA TYR A 113 -5.44 -7.76 -8.38
C TYR A 113 -6.73 -7.91 -9.18
N ASN A 114 -7.32 -6.81 -9.67
CA ASN A 114 -8.52 -6.83 -10.49
C ASN A 114 -8.16 -6.50 -11.96
N ASP A 115 -7.67 -7.51 -12.69
CA ASP A 115 -7.30 -7.38 -14.09
C ASP A 115 -8.47 -7.62 -15.07
N GLY A 116 -9.67 -7.88 -14.56
CA GLY A 116 -10.86 -8.16 -15.36
C GLY A 116 -10.82 -9.50 -16.12
N SER A 117 -9.81 -10.33 -15.88
CA SER A 117 -9.58 -11.58 -16.62
C SER A 117 -10.59 -12.66 -16.30
N ASN A 118 -11.18 -12.64 -15.11
CA ASN A 118 -12.17 -13.63 -14.70
C ASN A 118 -13.46 -12.94 -14.25
N LYS A 119 -14.50 -13.01 -15.11
CA LYS A 119 -15.80 -12.38 -14.86
C LYS A 119 -16.72 -13.21 -13.95
N GLU A 120 -16.38 -14.46 -13.69
CA GLU A 120 -17.22 -15.38 -12.90
C GLU A 120 -16.96 -15.22 -11.40
N ASP A 121 -15.73 -14.90 -11.00
CA ASP A 121 -15.36 -14.68 -9.60
C ASP A 121 -15.70 -13.25 -9.15
N SER A 122 -16.19 -13.12 -7.93
CA SER A 122 -16.29 -11.79 -7.30
C SER A 122 -14.90 -11.16 -7.12
N ILE A 123 -14.82 -9.82 -7.12
CA ILE A 123 -13.56 -9.10 -6.87
C ILE A 123 -12.89 -9.58 -5.57
N LEU A 124 -13.69 -9.85 -4.55
CA LEU A 124 -13.19 -10.34 -3.26
C LEU A 124 -12.55 -11.74 -3.36
N GLU A 125 -13.16 -12.66 -4.10
CA GLU A 125 -12.59 -14.00 -4.28
C GLU A 125 -11.32 -13.96 -5.16
N GLN A 126 -11.30 -13.13 -6.20
CA GLN A 126 -10.08 -12.88 -6.98
C GLN A 126 -8.96 -12.33 -6.10
N LEU A 127 -9.27 -11.36 -5.24
CA LEU A 127 -8.31 -10.78 -4.31
C LEU A 127 -7.75 -11.84 -3.36
N LYS A 128 -8.59 -12.65 -2.71
CA LYS A 128 -8.16 -13.74 -1.81
C LYS A 128 -7.27 -14.75 -2.53
N ARG A 129 -7.67 -15.18 -3.70
CA ARG A 129 -6.93 -16.18 -4.48
C ARG A 129 -5.58 -15.65 -4.96
N LYS A 130 -5.57 -14.46 -5.55
CA LYS A 130 -4.35 -13.86 -6.11
C LYS A 130 -3.37 -13.41 -5.03
N THR A 131 -3.85 -12.82 -3.92
CA THR A 131 -2.97 -12.46 -2.79
C THR A 131 -2.30 -13.69 -2.21
N LYS A 132 -3.05 -14.81 -2.02
CA LYS A 132 -2.50 -16.06 -1.56
C LYS A 132 -1.44 -16.62 -2.52
N ALA A 133 -1.69 -16.55 -3.83
CA ALA A 133 -0.75 -17.03 -4.85
C ALA A 133 0.57 -16.21 -4.87
N ILE A 134 0.50 -14.89 -4.64
CA ILE A 134 1.66 -14.00 -4.73
C ILE A 134 2.39 -13.89 -3.39
N LEU A 135 1.65 -13.74 -2.30
CA LEU A 135 2.19 -13.46 -0.97
C LEU A 135 2.39 -14.72 -0.11
N GLY A 136 1.92 -15.88 -0.58
CA GLY A 136 2.02 -17.16 0.11
C GLY A 136 0.78 -17.51 0.92
N GLU A 137 0.79 -18.76 1.44
CA GLU A 137 -0.30 -19.30 2.24
C GLU A 137 -0.54 -18.49 3.51
N TYR A 138 -1.79 -18.44 3.95
CA TYR A 138 -2.12 -17.83 5.24
C TYR A 138 -1.56 -18.69 6.37
N PRO A 139 -0.98 -18.08 7.43
CA PRO A 139 -0.60 -18.83 8.62
C PRO A 139 -1.78 -19.62 9.17
N SER A 140 -1.61 -20.91 9.44
CA SER A 140 -2.71 -21.81 9.83
C SER A 140 -3.43 -21.36 11.10
N ASP A 141 -2.69 -20.79 12.05
CA ASP A 141 -3.20 -20.22 13.30
C ASP A 141 -3.91 -18.87 13.14
N LYS A 142 -3.70 -18.17 12.01
CA LYS A 142 -4.24 -16.83 11.72
C LYS A 142 -5.12 -16.73 10.47
N GLU A 143 -5.37 -17.84 9.81
CA GLU A 143 -6.14 -17.86 8.56
C GLU A 143 -7.51 -17.16 8.68
N LYS A 144 -8.21 -17.41 9.79
CA LYS A 144 -9.51 -16.77 10.08
C LYS A 144 -9.37 -15.24 10.22
N TYR A 145 -8.32 -14.78 10.89
CA TYR A 145 -8.03 -13.37 11.06
C TYR A 145 -7.72 -12.70 9.71
N VAL A 146 -6.81 -13.28 8.93
CA VAL A 146 -6.43 -12.77 7.60
C VAL A 146 -7.65 -12.66 6.68
N LYS A 147 -8.48 -13.71 6.61
CA LYS A 147 -9.73 -13.68 5.83
C LYS A 147 -10.70 -12.60 6.30
N LYS A 148 -10.80 -12.38 7.62
CA LYS A 148 -11.59 -11.29 8.19
C LYS A 148 -11.05 -9.94 7.73
N GLN A 149 -9.74 -9.70 7.81
CA GLN A 149 -9.13 -8.42 7.41
C GLN A 149 -9.34 -8.13 5.91
N ILE A 150 -9.19 -9.13 5.05
CA ILE A 150 -9.48 -8.97 3.61
C ILE A 150 -10.95 -8.60 3.38
N ASN A 151 -11.88 -9.23 4.09
CA ASN A 151 -13.30 -8.90 3.99
C ASN A 151 -13.60 -7.47 4.47
N GLU A 152 -13.02 -7.05 5.61
CA GLU A 152 -13.19 -5.70 6.16
C GLU A 152 -12.61 -4.63 5.23
N MET A 153 -11.43 -4.86 4.68
CA MET A 153 -10.82 -3.99 3.68
C MET A 153 -11.73 -3.80 2.46
N TYR A 154 -12.30 -4.89 1.93
CA TYR A 154 -13.23 -4.82 0.80
C TYR A 154 -14.56 -4.15 1.19
N ARG A 155 -15.09 -4.43 2.38
CA ARG A 155 -16.28 -3.77 2.93
C ARG A 155 -16.06 -2.26 3.03
N MET A 156 -14.91 -1.84 3.56
CA MET A 156 -14.54 -0.43 3.68
C MET A 156 -14.49 0.24 2.29
N ARG A 157 -13.84 -0.40 1.31
CA ARG A 157 -13.85 0.08 -0.07
C ARG A 157 -15.27 0.32 -0.59
N SER A 158 -16.16 -0.66 -0.40
CA SER A 158 -17.55 -0.54 -0.83
C SER A 158 -18.27 0.62 -0.15
N MET A 159 -18.10 0.77 1.15
CA MET A 159 -18.71 1.85 1.93
C MET A 159 -18.21 3.23 1.50
N LEU A 160 -16.91 3.37 1.24
CA LEU A 160 -16.31 4.62 0.77
C LEU A 160 -16.82 5.02 -0.62
N VAL A 161 -16.87 4.08 -1.56
CA VAL A 161 -17.33 4.32 -2.94
C VAL A 161 -18.81 4.69 -2.98
N HIS A 162 -19.63 4.06 -2.14
CA HIS A 162 -21.07 4.31 -2.10
C HIS A 162 -21.49 5.41 -1.12
N GLY A 163 -20.53 6.05 -0.42
CA GLY A 163 -20.80 7.12 0.53
C GLY A 163 -21.64 6.69 1.73
N SER A 164 -21.61 5.40 2.10
CA SER A 164 -22.39 4.83 3.18
C SER A 164 -21.70 4.85 4.55
N THR A 165 -20.50 5.43 4.62
CA THR A 165 -19.76 5.58 5.88
C THR A 165 -19.28 7.00 6.07
N ASN A 166 -19.28 7.44 7.33
CA ASN A 166 -18.61 8.65 7.74
C ASN A 166 -17.13 8.33 8.00
N ILE A 167 -16.25 9.03 7.30
CA ILE A 167 -14.81 8.95 7.55
C ILE A 167 -14.51 9.77 8.81
N ALA A 168 -13.91 9.16 9.82
CA ALA A 168 -13.48 9.87 11.02
C ALA A 168 -12.36 10.85 10.65
N LYS A 169 -12.45 12.09 11.15
CA LYS A 169 -11.40 13.10 10.95
C LYS A 169 -10.24 12.78 11.89
N CYS A 170 -9.08 12.42 11.35
CA CYS A 170 -7.92 11.98 12.14
C CYS A 170 -7.43 13.03 13.15
N TRP A 171 -7.53 14.33 12.85
CA TRP A 171 -7.12 15.39 13.78
C TRP A 171 -8.06 15.62 14.97
N ASN A 172 -9.27 15.05 14.92
CA ASN A 172 -10.21 15.09 16.03
C ASN A 172 -10.08 13.87 16.96
N ALA A 173 -9.35 12.84 16.55
CA ALA A 173 -9.24 11.59 17.31
C ALA A 173 -8.62 11.77 18.70
N TYR A 174 -7.72 12.73 18.85
CA TYR A 174 -7.05 12.99 20.14
C TYR A 174 -7.85 13.88 21.11
N ASP A 175 -8.81 14.65 20.59
CA ASP A 175 -9.67 15.56 21.38
C ASP A 175 -11.12 15.04 21.48
N SER A 176 -11.39 13.88 20.89
CA SER A 176 -12.74 13.32 20.75
C SER A 176 -13.12 12.37 21.89
N SER A 177 -14.41 12.07 21.97
CA SER A 177 -14.92 11.04 22.88
C SER A 177 -14.26 9.67 22.61
N ASN A 178 -14.23 8.79 23.60
CA ASN A 178 -13.71 7.42 23.43
C ASN A 178 -14.36 6.70 22.25
N GLU A 179 -15.64 6.94 21.96
CA GLU A 179 -16.37 6.33 20.86
C GLU A 179 -15.83 6.76 19.47
N GLU A 180 -15.48 8.02 19.31
CA GLU A 180 -14.91 8.53 18.03
C GLU A 180 -13.47 8.04 17.84
N PHE A 181 -12.71 7.93 18.92
CA PHE A 181 -11.38 7.34 18.89
C PHE A 181 -11.45 5.84 18.53
N ASP A 182 -12.34 5.09 19.13
CA ASP A 182 -12.54 3.67 18.83
C ASP A 182 -12.94 3.46 17.36
N LYS A 183 -13.85 4.28 16.82
CA LYS A 183 -14.21 4.25 15.39
C LYS A 183 -13.03 4.58 14.48
N PHE A 184 -12.20 5.53 14.86
CA PHE A 184 -10.99 5.86 14.12
C PHE A 184 -10.02 4.66 14.08
N MET A 185 -9.80 4.02 15.23
CA MET A 185 -8.95 2.83 15.32
C MET A 185 -9.49 1.64 14.53
N GLU A 186 -10.81 1.41 14.56
CA GLU A 186 -11.47 0.39 13.74
C GLU A 186 -11.30 0.63 12.25
N GLN A 187 -11.31 1.89 11.79
CA GLN A 187 -11.07 2.22 10.38
C GLN A 187 -9.60 2.11 10.00
N ARG A 188 -8.69 2.30 10.94
CA ARG A 188 -7.25 2.29 10.71
C ARG A 188 -6.69 0.88 10.46
N GLU A 189 -7.20 -0.13 11.16
CA GLU A 189 -6.70 -1.52 11.04
C GLU A 189 -6.78 -2.06 9.59
N PRO A 190 -7.90 -1.96 8.86
CA PRO A 190 -7.97 -2.36 7.45
C PRO A 190 -7.03 -1.57 6.53
N VAL A 191 -6.73 -0.29 6.84
CA VAL A 191 -5.79 0.53 6.07
C VAL A 191 -4.36 0.03 6.25
N ILE A 192 -3.96 -0.25 7.48
CA ILE A 192 -2.65 -0.82 7.81
C ILE A 192 -2.50 -2.17 7.10
N PHE A 193 -3.51 -3.02 7.16
CA PHE A 193 -3.49 -4.32 6.49
C PHE A 193 -3.45 -4.20 4.96
N ALA A 194 -4.20 -3.27 4.36
CA ALA A 194 -4.14 -2.97 2.94
C ALA A 194 -2.74 -2.47 2.53
N THR A 195 -2.12 -1.63 3.36
CA THR A 195 -0.73 -1.17 3.16
C THR A 195 0.24 -2.34 3.16
N ALA A 196 0.11 -3.26 4.12
CA ALA A 196 0.95 -4.46 4.20
C ALA A 196 0.82 -5.32 2.93
N ILE A 197 -0.41 -5.58 2.45
CA ILE A 197 -0.64 -6.32 1.21
C ILE A 197 0.02 -5.63 0.03
N LEU A 198 -0.20 -4.34 -0.15
CA LEU A 198 0.32 -3.62 -1.30
C LEU A 198 1.84 -3.51 -1.26
N LEU A 199 2.41 -3.19 -0.11
CA LEU A 199 3.86 -3.11 0.11
C LEU A 199 4.54 -4.45 -0.18
N ALA A 200 4.08 -5.54 0.45
CA ALA A 200 4.64 -6.87 0.23
C ALA A 200 4.49 -7.32 -1.24
N THR A 201 3.38 -6.97 -1.90
CA THR A 201 3.18 -7.26 -3.32
C THR A 201 4.23 -6.57 -4.18
N ILE A 202 4.45 -5.27 -3.98
CA ILE A 202 5.50 -4.52 -4.69
C ILE A 202 6.88 -5.13 -4.43
N GLN A 203 7.19 -5.49 -3.19
CA GLN A 203 8.46 -6.16 -2.85
C GLN A 203 8.63 -7.50 -3.58
N LYS A 204 7.56 -8.29 -3.75
CA LYS A 204 7.60 -9.52 -4.58
C LYS A 204 7.87 -9.22 -6.05
N PHE A 205 7.28 -8.15 -6.62
CA PHE A 205 7.59 -7.72 -7.98
C PHE A 205 9.07 -7.32 -8.15
N ILE A 206 9.62 -6.58 -7.19
CA ILE A 206 11.04 -6.19 -7.19
C ILE A 206 11.93 -7.43 -7.19
N LYS A 207 11.71 -8.37 -6.27
CA LYS A 207 12.49 -9.62 -6.15
C LYS A 207 12.39 -10.48 -7.40
N ALA A 208 11.21 -10.57 -8.00
CA ALA A 208 11.00 -11.32 -9.25
C ALA A 208 11.49 -10.55 -10.51
N ASN A 209 11.91 -9.31 -10.37
CA ASN A 209 12.20 -8.38 -11.48
C ASN A 209 11.04 -8.30 -12.51
N ALA A 210 9.80 -8.40 -12.03
CA ALA A 210 8.56 -8.41 -12.81
C ALA A 210 7.86 -7.03 -12.74
N ASN A 211 6.89 -6.81 -13.62
CA ASN A 211 6.04 -5.61 -13.64
C ASN A 211 4.57 -5.91 -13.98
N SER A 212 4.21 -7.20 -14.08
CA SER A 212 2.86 -7.64 -14.33
C SER A 212 2.61 -9.03 -13.75
N ILE A 213 1.34 -9.36 -13.55
CA ILE A 213 0.87 -10.70 -13.16
C ILE A 213 0.25 -11.33 -14.40
N THR A 214 0.58 -12.60 -14.65
CA THR A 214 -0.11 -13.43 -15.65
C THR A 214 -0.71 -14.62 -14.92
N GLU A 215 -2.00 -14.79 -15.04
CA GLU A 215 -2.70 -15.97 -14.54
C GLU A 215 -2.79 -17.02 -15.64
N SER A 216 -2.31 -18.24 -15.37
CA SER A 216 -2.48 -19.39 -16.26
C SER A 216 -3.27 -20.48 -15.54
N ILE A 217 -4.35 -20.95 -16.19
CA ILE A 217 -5.14 -22.09 -15.69
C ILE A 217 -4.65 -23.35 -16.40
N THR A 218 -4.07 -24.29 -15.65
CA THR A 218 -3.68 -25.60 -16.18
C THR A 218 -4.73 -26.63 -15.79
N LEU A 219 -5.46 -27.16 -16.76
CA LEU A 219 -6.36 -28.29 -16.57
C LEU A 219 -5.52 -29.56 -16.65
N LYS A 220 -5.55 -30.39 -15.61
CA LYS A 220 -5.00 -31.75 -15.63
C LYS A 220 -6.15 -32.73 -15.75
N LEU A 221 -6.06 -33.61 -16.73
CA LEU A 221 -6.88 -34.84 -16.78
C LEU A 221 -6.19 -35.89 -15.90
N GLU A 222 -6.88 -36.37 -14.88
CA GLU A 222 -6.44 -37.48 -14.06
C GLU A 222 -7.00 -38.79 -14.62
#